data_81a2af5115a2541981f356573db7055f
#
_entry.id   81a2af5115a2541981f356573db7055f
#
_cell.length_a   1.000
_cell.length_b   1.000
_cell.length_c   1.000
_cell.angle_alpha   90.00
_cell.angle_beta   90.00
_cell.angle_gamma   90.00
#
_symmetry.space_group_name_H-M   'P 1'
#
loop_
_entity.id
_entity.type
_entity.pdbx_description
1 polymer ?
#
loop_
_entity_poly.entity_id
_entity_poly.type
_entity_poly.pdbx_seq_one_letter_code
_entity_poly.pdbx_strand_id
1 'polypeptide(L)'
;MGAGLSKTLKDKDMDRIFMEVQHSENLGLSCPEQLRLFHLIVRDSKFYRDDVETWLYRNISRYVFSRAKLEQFCQDDDLDAAIERALQMMRENGAADEKGKGNELGEMMVYAFLEGKLNAYKLMSRVELSTDLPQYKSVAESIHMLSEVDDAGSPYNQMVFGTSNIVGDLKEAIDNAFDAILRIKDHSSREIQMVEKTAFDRMYDPDEIEYLKKILIPEPNAGSNYDTAYGLFLGYTMGIDMQKHPSEKYEDLVTAKMIHDIQLRAPYIAQKISENNLGMHAFYVYILPFEDAEQDKLGIMDNVMKGAIVL
;
A
#
# COMPACT_ATOMS: atom_id res chain seq x y z
N MET A 1 6.38 5.99 27.00
CA MET A 1 6.13 5.55 25.62
C MET A 1 6.42 6.76 24.76
N GLY A 2 7.39 6.70 23.85
CA GLY A 2 7.71 7.84 23.00
C GLY A 2 6.52 8.16 22.10
N ALA A 3 6.22 9.45 21.91
CA ALA A 3 5.26 9.90 20.93
C ALA A 3 5.72 9.42 19.54
N GLY A 4 5.00 8.49 18.96
CA GLY A 4 5.17 8.01 17.60
C GLY A 4 3.95 8.38 16.77
N LEU A 5 4.04 8.25 15.46
CA LEU A 5 2.89 8.47 14.58
C LEU A 5 1.79 7.45 14.86
N SER A 6 0.54 7.85 14.71
CA SER A 6 -0.64 6.99 14.81
C SER A 6 -1.06 6.46 13.43
N LYS A 7 -1.73 5.31 13.39
CA LYS A 7 -2.33 4.78 12.17
C LYS A 7 -3.54 5.61 11.74
N THR A 8 -3.68 5.85 10.45
CA THR A 8 -4.94 6.35 9.87
C THR A 8 -5.89 5.20 9.57
N LEU A 9 -5.38 4.06 9.14
CA LEU A 9 -6.12 2.86 8.77
C LEU A 9 -6.88 2.27 9.96
N LYS A 10 -8.12 1.85 9.75
CA LYS A 10 -8.80 0.86 10.62
C LYS A 10 -8.41 -0.54 10.16
N ASP A 11 -7.35 -1.08 10.76
CA ASP A 11 -6.80 -2.41 10.42
C ASP A 11 -7.60 -3.57 11.05
N LYS A 12 -8.61 -3.27 11.87
CA LYS A 12 -9.54 -4.27 12.38
C LYS A 12 -10.11 -5.08 11.20
N ASP A 13 -10.18 -6.37 11.39
CA ASP A 13 -10.61 -7.36 10.39
C ASP A 13 -9.61 -7.63 9.23
N MET A 14 -8.50 -6.91 9.11
CA MET A 14 -7.54 -7.12 8.04
C MET A 14 -6.96 -8.54 8.04
N ASP A 15 -6.64 -9.08 9.21
CA ASP A 15 -6.13 -10.47 9.35
C ASP A 15 -7.19 -11.53 9.01
N ARG A 16 -8.46 -11.17 9.13
CA ARG A 16 -9.58 -12.05 8.74
C ARG A 16 -9.84 -12.01 7.25
N ILE A 17 -9.63 -10.86 6.61
CA ILE A 17 -9.89 -10.65 5.17
C ILE A 17 -8.73 -11.19 4.32
N PHE A 18 -7.51 -10.91 4.75
CA PHE A 18 -6.27 -11.25 4.04
C PHE A 18 -5.52 -12.36 4.80
N MET A 19 -5.72 -13.59 4.34
CA MET A 19 -5.08 -14.78 4.91
C MET A 19 -3.63 -14.86 4.44
N GLU A 20 -2.69 -14.85 5.39
CA GLU A 20 -1.26 -14.88 5.07
C GLU A 20 -0.78 -16.33 4.82
N VAL A 21 -0.09 -16.52 3.69
CA VAL A 21 0.53 -17.78 3.31
C VAL A 21 1.98 -17.80 3.78
N GLN A 22 2.30 -18.77 4.62
CA GLN A 22 3.66 -18.95 5.12
C GLN A 22 4.55 -19.60 4.05
N HIS A 23 5.76 -19.05 3.85
CA HIS A 23 6.76 -19.57 2.93
C HIS A 23 8.18 -19.24 3.41
N SER A 24 9.20 -19.80 2.75
CA SER A 24 10.61 -19.63 3.10
C SER A 24 11.39 -18.70 2.15
N GLU A 25 10.73 -18.23 1.09
CA GLU A 25 11.39 -17.40 0.08
C GLU A 25 11.69 -16.00 0.63
N ASN A 26 12.86 -15.47 0.26
CA ASN A 26 13.31 -14.13 0.55
C ASN A 26 13.99 -13.53 -0.69
N LEU A 27 14.36 -12.25 -0.63
CA LEU A 27 15.03 -11.55 -1.72
C LEU A 27 16.55 -11.58 -1.58
N GLY A 28 17.08 -11.97 -0.41
CA GLY A 28 18.51 -12.05 -0.12
C GLY A 28 19.20 -10.69 -0.07
N LEU A 29 18.49 -9.65 0.36
CA LEU A 29 19.05 -8.30 0.46
C LEU A 29 19.90 -8.13 1.72
N SER A 30 20.85 -7.21 1.65
CA SER A 30 21.60 -6.77 2.85
C SER A 30 20.82 -5.75 3.68
N CYS A 31 19.82 -5.11 3.10
CA CYS A 31 18.91 -4.19 3.75
C CYS A 31 17.66 -4.91 4.24
N PRO A 32 16.87 -4.32 5.16
CA PRO A 32 15.62 -4.91 5.60
C PRO A 32 14.70 -5.25 4.42
N GLU A 33 14.08 -6.43 4.48
CA GLU A 33 13.17 -6.90 3.45
C GLU A 33 11.99 -7.65 4.04
N GLN A 34 10.84 -7.57 3.35
CA GLN A 34 9.71 -8.46 3.58
C GLN A 34 9.16 -8.90 2.23
N LEU A 35 8.93 -10.19 2.09
CA LEU A 35 8.21 -10.76 0.96
C LEU A 35 7.06 -11.58 1.55
N ARG A 36 5.83 -11.07 1.41
CA ARG A 36 4.68 -11.65 2.09
C ARG A 36 3.56 -11.93 1.09
N LEU A 37 2.96 -13.09 1.24
CA LEU A 37 1.90 -13.59 0.37
C LEU A 37 0.58 -13.60 1.13
N PHE A 38 -0.47 -13.13 0.49
CA PHE A 38 -1.82 -13.11 1.05
C PHE A 38 -2.83 -13.57 0.01
N HIS A 39 -3.92 -14.19 0.43
CA HIS A 39 -5.09 -14.40 -0.39
C HIS A 39 -6.35 -13.97 0.35
N LEU A 40 -7.41 -13.68 -0.40
CA LEU A 40 -8.72 -13.43 0.19
C LEU A 40 -9.30 -14.73 0.73
N ILE A 41 -10.20 -14.63 1.71
CA ILE A 41 -10.93 -15.80 2.20
C ILE A 41 -11.54 -16.55 1.02
N VAL A 42 -11.43 -17.88 1.05
CA VAL A 42 -12.02 -18.78 0.08
C VAL A 42 -13.39 -19.25 0.59
N ARG A 43 -14.43 -19.08 -0.22
CA ARG A 43 -15.77 -19.66 -0.01
C ARG A 43 -16.28 -20.23 -1.33
N ASP A 44 -16.84 -21.41 -1.30
CA ASP A 44 -17.39 -22.08 -2.49
C ASP A 44 -16.42 -22.11 -3.68
N SER A 45 -15.14 -22.40 -3.40
CA SER A 45 -14.01 -22.40 -4.38
C SER A 45 -13.81 -21.05 -5.08
N LYS A 46 -14.10 -19.93 -4.40
CA LYS A 46 -13.90 -18.56 -4.90
C LYS A 46 -13.28 -17.68 -3.85
N PHE A 47 -12.58 -16.65 -4.28
CA PHE A 47 -12.18 -15.55 -3.41
C PHE A 47 -13.40 -14.71 -3.04
N TYR A 48 -13.64 -14.57 -1.73
CA TYR A 48 -14.77 -13.82 -1.22
C TYR A 48 -14.44 -12.33 -1.16
N ARG A 49 -15.05 -11.55 -2.04
CA ARG A 49 -14.73 -10.12 -2.25
C ARG A 49 -15.54 -9.17 -1.39
N ASP A 50 -16.73 -9.56 -0.93
CA ASP A 50 -17.65 -8.67 -0.22
C ASP A 50 -17.02 -8.08 1.06
N ASP A 51 -16.23 -8.91 1.78
CA ASP A 51 -15.55 -8.46 2.99
C ASP A 51 -14.47 -7.41 2.67
N VAL A 52 -13.70 -7.57 1.57
CA VAL A 52 -12.68 -6.58 1.16
C VAL A 52 -13.35 -5.32 0.63
N GLU A 53 -14.42 -5.41 -0.14
CA GLU A 53 -15.18 -4.27 -0.66
C GLU A 53 -15.74 -3.42 0.50
N THR A 54 -16.37 -4.08 1.48
CA THR A 54 -16.88 -3.41 2.69
C THR A 54 -15.76 -2.75 3.48
N TRP A 55 -14.63 -3.44 3.65
CA TRP A 55 -13.50 -2.93 4.40
C TRP A 55 -12.83 -1.74 3.69
N LEU A 56 -12.64 -1.79 2.38
CA LEU A 56 -12.13 -0.69 1.57
C LEU A 56 -13.03 0.54 1.65
N TYR A 57 -14.34 0.36 1.51
CA TYR A 57 -15.30 1.45 1.66
C TYR A 57 -15.18 2.16 3.02
N ARG A 58 -15.09 1.39 4.12
CA ARG A 58 -14.92 1.95 5.47
C ARG A 58 -13.59 2.68 5.68
N ASN A 59 -12.59 2.38 4.86
CA ASN A 59 -11.26 2.97 4.95
C ASN A 59 -10.98 4.03 3.87
N ILE A 60 -11.88 4.26 2.91
CA ILE A 60 -11.63 5.17 1.78
C ILE A 60 -11.32 6.60 2.22
N SER A 61 -12.04 7.14 3.20
CA SER A 61 -11.76 8.46 3.76
C SER A 61 -10.38 8.55 4.42
N ARG A 62 -9.91 7.45 5.01
CA ARG A 62 -8.61 7.36 5.67
C ARG A 62 -7.46 7.27 4.67
N TYR A 63 -7.71 6.70 3.51
CA TYR A 63 -6.76 6.74 2.39
C TYR A 63 -6.70 8.15 1.79
N VAL A 64 -7.85 8.79 1.56
CA VAL A 64 -7.95 10.07 0.84
C VAL A 64 -7.52 11.27 1.69
N PHE A 65 -7.87 11.32 2.99
CA PHE A 65 -7.65 12.49 3.82
C PHE A 65 -6.43 12.35 4.75
N SER A 66 -5.82 13.52 5.07
CA SER A 66 -4.81 13.64 6.11
C SER A 66 -5.39 13.40 7.51
N ARG A 67 -4.52 13.16 8.49
CA ARG A 67 -4.91 13.05 9.91
C ARG A 67 -5.64 14.29 10.39
N ALA A 68 -5.10 15.48 10.08
CA ALA A 68 -5.72 16.75 10.43
C ALA A 68 -7.15 16.88 9.87
N LYS A 69 -7.35 16.46 8.62
CA LYS A 69 -8.68 16.52 7.99
C LYS A 69 -9.66 15.50 8.57
N LEU A 70 -9.18 14.29 8.85
CA LEU A 70 -10.00 13.26 9.51
C LEU A 70 -10.43 13.69 10.90
N GLU A 71 -9.52 14.31 11.68
CA GLU A 71 -9.84 14.81 13.00
C GLU A 71 -10.87 15.95 12.94
N GLN A 72 -10.80 16.82 11.94
CA GLN A 72 -11.82 17.84 11.72
C GLN A 72 -13.21 17.22 11.51
N PHE A 73 -13.32 16.17 10.66
CA PHE A 73 -14.60 15.45 10.49
C PHE A 73 -15.07 14.79 11.79
N CYS A 74 -14.15 14.27 12.62
CA CYS A 74 -14.51 13.71 13.93
C CYS A 74 -15.05 14.78 14.88
N GLN A 75 -14.44 15.98 14.92
CA GLN A 75 -14.87 17.08 15.77
C GLN A 75 -16.22 17.67 15.35
N ASP A 76 -16.48 17.69 14.03
CA ASP A 76 -17.73 18.14 13.46
C ASP A 76 -18.86 17.10 13.56
N ASP A 77 -18.57 15.89 14.09
CA ASP A 77 -19.48 14.72 14.15
C ASP A 77 -20.03 14.32 12.77
N ASP A 78 -19.19 14.45 11.71
CA ASP A 78 -19.59 14.33 10.30
C ASP A 78 -18.73 13.29 9.54
N LEU A 79 -18.48 12.14 10.17
CA LEU A 79 -17.67 11.06 9.57
C LEU A 79 -18.32 10.45 8.33
N ASP A 80 -19.65 10.48 8.22
CA ASP A 80 -20.35 9.98 7.05
C ASP A 80 -20.08 10.88 5.83
N ALA A 81 -20.05 12.20 6.00
CA ALA A 81 -19.65 13.12 4.94
C ALA A 81 -18.19 12.94 4.52
N ALA A 82 -17.32 12.46 5.42
CA ALA A 82 -15.94 12.14 5.05
C ALA A 82 -15.87 11.03 4.00
N ILE A 83 -16.71 9.99 4.12
CA ILE A 83 -16.77 8.92 3.13
C ILE A 83 -17.31 9.44 1.80
N GLU A 84 -18.41 10.19 1.82
CA GLU A 84 -19.01 10.75 0.59
C GLU A 84 -18.04 11.67 -0.16
N ARG A 85 -17.33 12.55 0.56
CA ARG A 85 -16.32 13.43 -0.02
C ARG A 85 -15.12 12.66 -0.55
N ALA A 86 -14.68 11.61 0.15
CA ALA A 86 -13.59 10.76 -0.33
C ALA A 86 -13.96 10.07 -1.64
N LEU A 87 -15.17 9.51 -1.73
CA LEU A 87 -15.69 8.92 -2.97
C LEU A 87 -15.75 9.93 -4.11
N GLN A 88 -16.17 11.16 -3.82
CA GLN A 88 -16.20 12.24 -4.82
C GLN A 88 -14.78 12.57 -5.30
N MET A 89 -13.83 12.76 -4.38
CA MET A 89 -12.43 13.05 -4.72
C MET A 89 -11.78 11.93 -5.54
N MET A 90 -12.06 10.68 -5.22
CA MET A 90 -11.59 9.53 -6.00
C MET A 90 -12.13 9.57 -7.43
N ARG A 91 -13.42 9.91 -7.63
CA ARG A 91 -14.02 10.06 -8.96
C ARG A 91 -13.39 11.20 -9.77
N GLU A 92 -13.10 12.32 -9.11
CA GLU A 92 -12.55 13.53 -9.78
C GLU A 92 -11.07 13.38 -10.15
N ASN A 93 -10.30 12.63 -9.35
CA ASN A 93 -8.83 12.58 -9.46
C ASN A 93 -8.25 11.28 -10.04
N GLY A 94 -9.01 10.22 -10.18
CA GLY A 94 -8.46 8.94 -10.61
C GLY A 94 -9.41 8.07 -11.42
N ALA A 95 -10.64 8.00 -10.99
CA ALA A 95 -11.62 7.09 -11.58
C ALA A 95 -12.17 7.55 -12.95
N ALA A 96 -11.80 8.73 -13.43
CA ALA A 96 -12.32 9.33 -14.65
C ALA A 96 -11.53 8.94 -15.93
N ASP A 97 -10.33 8.40 -15.81
CA ASP A 97 -9.55 7.96 -16.97
C ASP A 97 -9.98 6.55 -17.38
N GLU A 98 -10.52 6.40 -18.58
CA GLU A 98 -10.93 5.10 -19.13
C GLU A 98 -9.79 4.07 -19.19
N LYS A 99 -8.52 4.53 -19.23
CA LYS A 99 -7.34 3.67 -19.21
C LYS A 99 -6.87 3.31 -17.79
N GLY A 100 -7.31 4.03 -16.79
CA GLY A 100 -6.91 3.86 -15.37
C GLY A 100 -7.93 3.17 -14.50
N LYS A 101 -9.07 2.72 -15.03
CA LYS A 101 -10.12 2.07 -14.24
C LYS A 101 -9.58 0.93 -13.41
N GLY A 102 -9.80 1.01 -12.10
CA GLY A 102 -9.42 -0.02 -11.12
C GLY A 102 -7.99 0.08 -10.58
N ASN A 103 -7.15 1.00 -11.06
CA ASN A 103 -5.81 1.19 -10.49
C ASN A 103 -5.88 1.70 -9.05
N GLU A 104 -6.96 2.40 -8.70
CA GLU A 104 -7.24 2.88 -7.34
C GLU A 104 -7.28 1.74 -6.32
N LEU A 105 -7.66 0.52 -6.74
CA LEU A 105 -7.56 -0.66 -5.88
C LEU A 105 -6.12 -0.88 -5.42
N GLY A 106 -5.18 -0.88 -6.36
CA GLY A 106 -3.76 -1.04 -6.06
C GLY A 106 -3.25 0.02 -5.10
N GLU A 107 -3.60 1.29 -5.33
CA GLU A 107 -3.22 2.42 -4.46
C GLU A 107 -3.75 2.27 -3.04
N MET A 108 -5.02 1.89 -2.89
CA MET A 108 -5.61 1.64 -1.57
C MET A 108 -4.98 0.42 -0.90
N MET A 109 -4.64 -0.63 -1.67
CA MET A 109 -4.02 -1.84 -1.14
C MET A 109 -2.59 -1.58 -0.68
N VAL A 110 -1.74 -0.89 -1.45
CA VAL A 110 -0.37 -0.58 -1.00
C VAL A 110 -0.39 0.29 0.26
N TYR A 111 -1.25 1.32 0.32
CA TYR A 111 -1.45 2.10 1.53
C TYR A 111 -1.83 1.21 2.72
N ALA A 112 -2.83 0.35 2.53
CA ALA A 112 -3.37 -0.49 3.59
C ALA A 112 -2.35 -1.52 4.11
N PHE A 113 -1.58 -2.14 3.23
CA PHE A 113 -0.57 -3.11 3.62
C PHE A 113 0.63 -2.45 4.29
N LEU A 114 1.07 -1.28 3.83
CA LEU A 114 2.13 -0.53 4.48
C LEU A 114 1.72 -0.06 5.89
N GLU A 115 0.50 0.43 6.08
CA GLU A 115 0.04 0.85 7.40
C GLU A 115 -0.38 -0.33 8.29
N GLY A 116 -1.09 -1.32 7.72
CA GLY A 116 -1.68 -2.42 8.48
C GLY A 116 -0.70 -3.56 8.80
N LYS A 117 0.17 -3.91 7.86
CA LYS A 117 1.08 -5.07 7.98
C LYS A 117 2.53 -4.71 8.26
N LEU A 118 3.01 -3.56 7.77
CA LEU A 118 4.37 -3.09 8.04
C LEU A 118 4.42 -2.17 9.27
N ASN A 119 3.31 -1.57 9.69
CA ASN A 119 3.25 -0.48 10.66
C ASN A 119 4.00 0.79 10.22
N ALA A 120 4.09 1.01 8.91
CA ALA A 120 4.60 2.25 8.34
C ALA A 120 3.44 3.26 8.23
N TYR A 121 3.53 4.36 8.97
CA TYR A 121 2.44 5.32 9.12
C TYR A 121 2.33 6.23 7.90
N LYS A 122 1.13 6.35 7.33
CA LYS A 122 0.88 7.23 6.17
C LYS A 122 1.29 8.68 6.47
N LEU A 123 2.12 9.25 5.62
CA LEU A 123 2.37 10.69 5.57
C LEU A 123 1.41 11.35 4.57
N MET A 124 1.26 10.75 3.40
CA MET A 124 0.36 11.26 2.36
C MET A 124 -0.02 10.19 1.34
N SER A 125 -1.13 10.42 0.62
CA SER A 125 -1.56 9.64 -0.54
C SER A 125 -1.52 10.48 -1.82
N ARG A 126 -1.47 9.81 -2.98
CA ARG A 126 -1.49 10.49 -4.28
C ARG A 126 -2.77 11.31 -4.50
N VAL A 127 -3.91 10.78 -4.09
CA VAL A 127 -5.21 11.46 -4.22
C VAL A 127 -5.23 12.75 -3.39
N GLU A 128 -4.76 12.68 -2.15
CA GLU A 128 -4.64 13.84 -1.27
C GLU A 128 -3.78 14.94 -1.90
N LEU A 129 -2.61 14.57 -2.43
CA LEU A 129 -1.69 15.51 -3.08
C LEU A 129 -2.25 16.11 -4.37
N SER A 130 -2.91 15.30 -5.17
CA SER A 130 -3.50 15.75 -6.45
C SER A 130 -4.60 16.79 -6.24
N THR A 131 -5.30 16.71 -5.11
CA THR A 131 -6.39 17.63 -4.75
C THR A 131 -5.87 18.92 -4.13
N ASP A 132 -5.01 18.80 -3.13
CA ASP A 132 -4.54 19.96 -2.35
C ASP A 132 -3.46 20.74 -3.11
N LEU A 133 -2.66 20.06 -3.91
CA LEU A 133 -1.49 20.62 -4.60
C LEU A 133 -1.40 20.10 -6.04
N PRO A 134 -2.34 20.50 -6.94
CA PRO A 134 -2.41 19.96 -8.30
C PRO A 134 -1.12 20.18 -9.14
N GLN A 135 -0.27 21.14 -8.75
CA GLN A 135 1.05 21.36 -9.35
C GLN A 135 2.08 20.27 -8.97
N TYR A 136 1.84 19.51 -7.92
CA TYR A 136 2.71 18.44 -7.47
C TYR A 136 2.09 17.09 -7.85
N LYS A 137 2.46 16.58 -9.03
CA LYS A 137 2.12 15.20 -9.40
C LYS A 137 3.11 14.26 -8.73
N SER A 138 2.71 13.64 -7.63
CA SER A 138 3.50 12.56 -7.03
C SER A 138 3.55 11.35 -7.97
N VAL A 139 4.72 10.74 -8.07
CA VAL A 139 4.91 9.47 -8.78
C VAL A 139 4.58 8.30 -7.86
N ALA A 140 4.87 8.45 -6.55
CA ALA A 140 4.48 7.48 -5.55
C ALA A 140 2.96 7.51 -5.30
N GLU A 141 2.36 6.37 -5.10
CA GLU A 141 0.91 6.24 -4.80
C GLU A 141 0.61 6.56 -3.35
N SER A 142 1.57 6.28 -2.47
CA SER A 142 1.54 6.69 -1.07
C SER A 142 2.95 6.83 -0.51
N ILE A 143 3.11 7.67 0.51
CA ILE A 143 4.38 7.86 1.21
C ILE A 143 4.13 7.65 2.69
N HIS A 144 4.97 6.80 3.30
CA HIS A 144 4.85 6.37 4.68
C HIS A 144 6.14 6.59 5.46
N MET A 145 6.04 6.68 6.78
CA MET A 145 7.16 6.67 7.70
C MET A 145 7.14 5.37 8.51
N LEU A 146 8.17 4.57 8.36
CA LEU A 146 8.45 3.44 9.23
C LEU A 146 9.49 3.87 10.27
N SER A 147 9.19 3.61 11.53
CA SER A 147 10.11 3.89 12.63
C SER A 147 10.26 2.64 13.47
N GLU A 148 11.47 2.13 13.52
CA GLU A 148 11.84 0.92 14.24
C GLU A 148 13.07 1.17 15.10
N VAL A 149 13.52 0.15 15.78
CA VAL A 149 14.75 0.16 16.58
C VAL A 149 15.64 -0.94 16.02
N ASP A 150 16.88 -0.61 15.72
CA ASP A 150 17.86 -1.57 15.24
C ASP A 150 18.30 -2.57 16.35
N ASP A 151 19.08 -3.57 15.98
CA ASP A 151 19.59 -4.59 16.91
C ASP A 151 20.42 -4.01 18.07
N ALA A 152 20.94 -2.80 17.92
CA ALA A 152 21.68 -2.07 18.94
C ALA A 152 20.81 -1.20 19.84
N GLY A 153 19.49 -1.14 19.58
CA GLY A 153 18.54 -0.33 20.31
C GLY A 153 18.50 1.13 19.84
N SER A 154 19.06 1.45 18.66
CA SER A 154 19.05 2.80 18.11
C SER A 154 17.83 3.04 17.23
N PRO A 155 17.21 4.24 17.29
CA PRO A 155 16.09 4.58 16.42
C PRO A 155 16.52 4.54 14.95
N TYR A 156 15.70 3.91 14.14
CA TYR A 156 15.92 3.75 12.71
C TYR A 156 14.64 4.11 11.96
N ASN A 157 14.73 5.04 11.01
CA ASN A 157 13.59 5.55 10.28
C ASN A 157 13.74 5.30 8.78
N GLN A 158 12.64 4.97 8.14
CA GLN A 158 12.57 4.83 6.68
C GLN A 158 11.40 5.62 6.11
N MET A 159 11.66 6.36 5.04
CA MET A 159 10.62 6.90 4.18
C MET A 159 10.28 5.86 3.12
N VAL A 160 9.11 5.26 3.23
CA VAL A 160 8.66 4.18 2.36
C VAL A 160 7.77 4.74 1.25
N PHE A 161 8.23 4.62 0.02
CA PHE A 161 7.47 4.99 -1.18
C PHE A 161 6.68 3.80 -1.68
N GLY A 162 5.36 3.92 -1.68
CA GLY A 162 4.43 2.88 -2.09
C GLY A 162 4.10 2.95 -3.57
N THR A 163 4.10 1.80 -4.23
CA THR A 163 3.60 1.61 -5.60
C THR A 163 2.89 0.27 -5.73
N SER A 164 1.98 0.16 -6.67
CA SER A 164 1.20 -1.05 -6.89
C SER A 164 1.08 -1.41 -8.37
N ASN A 165 0.82 -2.67 -8.64
CA ASN A 165 0.38 -3.09 -9.96
C ASN A 165 -0.51 -4.33 -9.86
N ILE A 166 -1.67 -4.31 -10.52
CA ILE A 166 -2.63 -5.42 -10.59
C ILE A 166 -2.91 -5.72 -12.06
N VAL A 167 -2.33 -6.81 -12.56
CA VAL A 167 -2.49 -7.28 -13.95
C VAL A 167 -2.56 -8.80 -13.99
N GLY A 168 -2.86 -9.38 -15.16
CA GLY A 168 -3.03 -10.82 -15.30
C GLY A 168 -1.79 -11.66 -14.97
N ASP A 169 -0.59 -11.21 -15.31
CA ASP A 169 0.67 -11.94 -15.12
C ASP A 169 1.52 -11.35 -14.01
N LEU A 170 1.98 -12.17 -13.05
CA LEU A 170 2.80 -11.72 -11.93
C LEU A 170 4.15 -11.13 -12.37
N LYS A 171 4.76 -11.66 -13.43
CA LYS A 171 6.01 -11.11 -13.94
C LYS A 171 5.81 -9.72 -14.52
N GLU A 172 4.72 -9.51 -15.25
CA GLU A 172 4.34 -8.21 -15.80
C GLU A 172 4.04 -7.21 -14.65
N ALA A 173 3.33 -7.66 -13.60
CA ALA A 173 3.11 -6.83 -12.41
C ALA A 173 4.42 -6.37 -11.77
N ILE A 174 5.41 -7.26 -11.65
CA ILE A 174 6.75 -6.94 -11.16
C ILE A 174 7.43 -5.91 -12.08
N ASP A 175 7.45 -6.14 -13.39
CA ASP A 175 8.08 -5.25 -14.36
C ASP A 175 7.50 -3.83 -14.26
N ASN A 176 6.18 -3.70 -14.27
CA ASN A 176 5.48 -2.42 -14.16
C ASN A 176 5.76 -1.71 -12.82
N ALA A 177 5.80 -2.46 -11.71
CA ALA A 177 6.11 -1.90 -10.40
C ALA A 177 7.56 -1.38 -10.34
N PHE A 178 8.53 -2.09 -10.93
CA PHE A 178 9.91 -1.63 -11.01
C PHE A 178 10.08 -0.40 -11.91
N ASP A 179 9.33 -0.30 -13.01
CA ASP A 179 9.29 0.93 -13.83
C ASP A 179 8.75 2.13 -13.02
N ALA A 180 7.78 1.91 -12.14
CA ALA A 180 7.30 2.94 -11.22
C ALA A 180 8.37 3.30 -10.17
N ILE A 181 9.05 2.33 -9.56
CA ILE A 181 10.15 2.56 -8.61
C ILE A 181 11.26 3.41 -9.25
N LEU A 182 11.65 3.12 -10.47
CA LEU A 182 12.69 3.88 -11.17
C LEU A 182 12.27 5.34 -11.37
N ARG A 183 11.01 5.57 -11.73
CA ARG A 183 10.47 6.94 -11.81
C ARG A 183 10.47 7.63 -10.45
N ILE A 184 10.09 6.92 -9.37
CA ILE A 184 10.16 7.46 -8.00
C ILE A 184 11.60 7.80 -7.64
N LYS A 185 12.56 6.91 -7.90
CA LYS A 185 14.00 7.12 -7.66
C LYS A 185 14.51 8.38 -8.38
N ASP A 186 14.18 8.54 -9.67
CA ASP A 186 14.58 9.69 -10.47
C ASP A 186 13.98 11.02 -9.97
N HIS A 187 12.83 10.95 -9.29
CA HIS A 187 12.13 12.11 -8.73
C HIS A 187 12.23 12.20 -7.20
N SER A 188 13.00 11.33 -6.55
CA SER A 188 13.03 11.17 -5.10
C SER A 188 13.28 12.47 -4.34
N SER A 189 14.22 13.29 -4.78
CA SER A 189 14.50 14.60 -4.16
C SER A 189 13.28 15.53 -4.17
N ARG A 190 12.46 15.48 -5.23
CA ARG A 190 11.21 16.27 -5.32
C ARG A 190 10.12 15.73 -4.42
N GLU A 191 9.96 14.40 -4.37
CA GLU A 191 9.02 13.73 -3.49
C GLU A 191 9.35 14.01 -2.02
N ILE A 192 10.63 13.91 -1.65
CA ILE A 192 11.10 14.25 -0.29
C ILE A 192 10.84 15.71 0.06
N GLN A 193 11.21 16.66 -0.80
CA GLN A 193 10.94 18.09 -0.56
C GLN A 193 9.45 18.39 -0.40
N MET A 194 8.60 17.68 -1.12
CA MET A 194 7.16 17.81 -1.00
C MET A 194 6.69 17.31 0.38
N VAL A 195 7.17 16.16 0.84
CA VAL A 195 6.90 15.63 2.18
C VAL A 195 7.34 16.65 3.25
N GLU A 196 8.58 17.11 3.20
CA GLU A 196 9.14 18.08 4.16
C GLU A 196 8.32 19.37 4.25
N LYS A 197 7.76 19.84 3.13
CA LYS A 197 6.95 21.07 3.09
C LYS A 197 5.52 20.88 3.56
N THR A 198 4.95 19.70 3.38
CA THR A 198 3.50 19.51 3.53
C THR A 198 3.12 18.58 4.68
N ALA A 199 4.03 17.73 5.17
CA ALA A 199 3.72 16.73 6.19
C ALA A 199 3.23 17.37 7.50
N PHE A 200 3.80 18.51 7.90
CA PHE A 200 3.45 19.14 9.16
C PHE A 200 2.01 19.69 9.20
N ASP A 201 1.54 20.20 8.07
CA ASP A 201 0.17 20.72 7.95
C ASP A 201 -0.89 19.58 7.89
N ARG A 202 -0.41 18.34 7.78
CA ARG A 202 -1.26 17.13 7.67
C ARG A 202 -1.39 16.37 8.97
N MET A 203 -0.62 16.75 9.98
CA MET A 203 -0.67 16.18 11.32
C MET A 203 -1.59 17.03 12.19
N TYR A 204 -2.32 16.36 13.08
CA TYR A 204 -3.19 17.03 14.04
C TYR A 204 -2.53 17.14 15.41
N ASP A 205 -1.86 16.08 15.84
CA ASP A 205 -1.26 16.00 17.18
C ASP A 205 0.07 16.78 17.22
N PRO A 206 0.25 17.71 18.15
CA PRO A 206 1.51 18.44 18.33
C PRO A 206 2.73 17.53 18.58
N ASP A 207 2.53 16.41 19.28
CA ASP A 207 3.60 15.46 19.57
C ASP A 207 4.03 14.71 18.29
N GLU A 208 3.08 14.37 17.40
CA GLU A 208 3.38 13.82 16.07
C GLU A 208 4.15 14.83 15.21
N ILE A 209 3.78 16.11 15.26
CA ILE A 209 4.48 17.19 14.53
C ILE A 209 5.91 17.33 15.05
N GLU A 210 6.13 17.35 16.36
CA GLU A 210 7.47 17.44 16.94
C GLU A 210 8.32 16.21 16.59
N TYR A 211 7.71 15.03 16.62
CA TYR A 211 8.35 13.79 16.23
C TYR A 211 8.82 13.81 14.76
N LEU A 212 7.94 14.19 13.83
CA LEU A 212 8.27 14.32 12.42
C LEU A 212 9.35 15.38 12.15
N LYS A 213 9.32 16.50 12.86
CA LYS A 213 10.37 17.52 12.72
C LYS A 213 11.76 16.98 13.03
N LYS A 214 11.89 16.15 14.06
CA LYS A 214 13.16 15.51 14.42
C LYS A 214 13.67 14.56 13.34
N ILE A 215 12.77 13.93 12.57
CA ILE A 215 13.12 12.99 11.50
C ILE A 215 13.38 13.73 10.18
N LEU A 216 12.45 14.61 9.77
CA LEU A 216 12.49 15.23 8.45
C LEU A 216 13.41 16.46 8.35
N ILE A 217 13.70 17.11 9.46
CA ILE A 217 14.58 18.28 9.49
C ILE A 217 15.89 17.90 10.18
N PRO A 218 16.93 17.50 9.41
CA PRO A 218 18.22 17.14 9.99
C PRO A 218 18.88 18.35 10.65
N GLU A 219 19.71 18.10 11.66
CA GLU A 219 20.59 19.14 12.22
C GLU A 219 21.55 19.68 11.16
N PRO A 220 21.99 20.93 11.25
CA PRO A 220 22.95 21.50 10.32
C PRO A 220 24.21 20.62 10.25
N ASN A 221 24.59 20.17 9.04
CA ASN A 221 25.68 19.27 8.73
C ASN A 221 25.49 17.79 9.14
N ALA A 222 24.32 17.37 9.58
CA ALA A 222 23.95 15.97 9.69
C ALA A 222 23.37 15.47 8.33
N GLY A 223 23.53 14.17 8.05
CA GLY A 223 22.81 13.52 6.95
C GLY A 223 21.31 13.42 7.25
N SER A 224 20.52 12.88 6.33
CA SER A 224 19.09 12.60 6.58
C SER A 224 18.96 11.62 7.76
N ASN A 225 17.93 11.83 8.58
CA ASN A 225 17.64 10.96 9.72
C ASN A 225 16.74 9.78 9.33
N TYR A 226 16.62 9.48 8.05
CA TYR A 226 15.84 8.38 7.50
C TYR A 226 16.46 7.86 6.20
N ASP A 227 16.23 6.59 5.93
CA ASP A 227 16.59 5.92 4.69
C ASP A 227 15.40 5.85 3.75
N THR A 228 15.66 5.68 2.45
CA THR A 228 14.63 5.42 1.45
C THR A 228 14.34 3.94 1.36
N ALA A 229 13.06 3.58 1.36
CA ALA A 229 12.57 2.24 1.16
C ALA A 229 11.43 2.20 0.12
N TYR A 230 11.15 1.02 -0.43
CA TYR A 230 10.08 0.81 -1.41
C TYR A 230 9.09 -0.22 -0.91
N GLY A 231 7.81 0.14 -0.98
CA GLY A 231 6.69 -0.75 -0.69
C GLY A 231 5.95 -1.11 -1.98
N LEU A 232 5.76 -2.40 -2.25
CA LEU A 232 5.12 -2.89 -3.46
C LEU A 232 3.88 -3.72 -3.10
N PHE A 233 2.76 -3.43 -3.77
CA PHE A 233 1.62 -4.32 -3.80
C PHE A 233 1.43 -4.87 -5.21
N LEU A 234 1.49 -6.20 -5.35
CA LEU A 234 1.41 -6.90 -6.62
C LEU A 234 0.18 -7.81 -6.66
N GLY A 235 -0.72 -7.55 -7.60
CA GLY A 235 -1.88 -8.40 -7.87
C GLY A 235 -1.72 -9.16 -9.18
N TYR A 236 -2.18 -10.41 -9.23
CA TYR A 236 -2.09 -11.24 -10.43
C TYR A 236 -3.24 -12.25 -10.52
N THR A 237 -3.49 -12.76 -11.73
CA THR A 237 -4.49 -13.81 -11.96
C THR A 237 -3.94 -15.17 -11.55
N MET A 238 -4.62 -15.84 -10.61
CA MET A 238 -4.20 -17.13 -10.06
C MET A 238 -4.14 -18.25 -11.12
N GLY A 239 -5.08 -18.24 -12.07
CA GLY A 239 -5.13 -19.24 -13.16
C GLY A 239 -5.54 -20.65 -12.73
N ILE A 240 -6.20 -20.82 -11.57
CA ILE A 240 -6.77 -22.10 -11.14
C ILE A 240 -8.21 -22.20 -11.67
N ASP A 241 -8.51 -23.27 -12.42
CA ASP A 241 -9.87 -23.57 -12.88
C ASP A 241 -10.68 -24.19 -11.73
N MET A 242 -11.53 -23.39 -11.14
CA MET A 242 -12.37 -23.76 -9.99
C MET A 242 -13.31 -24.94 -10.29
N GLN A 243 -13.78 -25.08 -11.54
CA GLN A 243 -14.71 -26.14 -11.93
C GLN A 243 -14.08 -27.54 -11.90
N LYS A 244 -12.75 -27.61 -11.91
CA LYS A 244 -11.99 -28.87 -11.92
C LYS A 244 -11.61 -29.38 -10.53
N HIS A 245 -11.88 -28.61 -9.47
CA HIS A 245 -11.42 -28.94 -8.12
C HIS A 245 -12.54 -28.92 -7.09
N PRO A 246 -12.59 -29.90 -6.16
CA PRO A 246 -13.52 -29.87 -5.03
C PRO A 246 -13.25 -28.67 -4.12
N SER A 247 -14.30 -28.05 -3.57
CA SER A 247 -14.20 -26.88 -2.69
C SER A 247 -13.29 -27.11 -1.49
N GLU A 248 -13.32 -28.30 -0.90
CA GLU A 248 -12.49 -28.67 0.25
C GLU A 248 -10.98 -28.63 0.02
N LYS A 249 -10.55 -28.72 -1.26
CA LYS A 249 -9.12 -28.71 -1.66
C LYS A 249 -8.69 -27.41 -2.32
N TYR A 250 -9.60 -26.48 -2.52
CA TYR A 250 -9.30 -25.28 -3.30
C TYR A 250 -8.30 -24.37 -2.57
N GLU A 251 -8.45 -24.17 -1.26
CA GLU A 251 -7.55 -23.35 -0.44
C GLU A 251 -6.12 -23.93 -0.39
N ASP A 252 -6.00 -25.28 -0.29
CA ASP A 252 -4.70 -25.95 -0.37
C ASP A 252 -4.05 -25.75 -1.74
N LEU A 253 -4.83 -25.79 -2.82
CA LEU A 253 -4.35 -25.53 -4.16
C LEU A 253 -3.91 -24.08 -4.36
N VAL A 254 -4.67 -23.11 -3.84
CA VAL A 254 -4.30 -21.70 -3.84
C VAL A 254 -2.96 -21.52 -3.12
N THR A 255 -2.84 -22.02 -1.91
CA THR A 255 -1.61 -21.95 -1.12
C THR A 255 -0.41 -22.58 -1.85
N ALA A 256 -0.56 -23.80 -2.35
CA ALA A 256 0.50 -24.50 -3.08
C ALA A 256 0.91 -23.75 -4.35
N LYS A 257 -0.05 -23.22 -5.10
CA LYS A 257 0.21 -22.42 -6.30
C LYS A 257 0.95 -21.13 -5.98
N MET A 258 0.54 -20.41 -4.94
CA MET A 258 1.21 -19.18 -4.50
C MET A 258 2.66 -19.42 -4.10
N ILE A 259 2.92 -20.49 -3.33
CA ILE A 259 4.28 -20.88 -2.96
C ILE A 259 5.11 -21.18 -4.21
N HIS A 260 4.54 -21.93 -5.16
CA HIS A 260 5.23 -22.23 -6.42
C HIS A 260 5.53 -20.96 -7.23
N ASP A 261 4.55 -20.06 -7.35
CA ASP A 261 4.71 -18.83 -8.11
C ASP A 261 5.80 -17.95 -7.51
N ILE A 262 5.85 -17.81 -6.17
CA ILE A 262 6.87 -16.99 -5.53
C ILE A 262 8.26 -17.62 -5.62
N GLN A 263 8.40 -18.94 -5.57
CA GLN A 263 9.67 -19.63 -5.80
C GLN A 263 10.29 -19.27 -7.16
N LEU A 264 9.43 -19.08 -8.16
CA LEU A 264 9.87 -18.65 -9.49
C LEU A 264 10.16 -17.14 -9.58
N ARG A 265 9.47 -16.32 -8.77
CA ARG A 265 9.49 -14.85 -8.89
C ARG A 265 10.39 -14.14 -7.88
N ALA A 266 10.66 -14.71 -6.72
CA ALA A 266 11.56 -14.09 -5.74
C ALA A 266 12.97 -13.84 -6.31
N PRO A 267 13.61 -14.81 -7.03
CA PRO A 267 14.88 -14.54 -7.70
C PRO A 267 14.78 -13.45 -8.77
N TYR A 268 13.65 -13.35 -9.46
CA TYR A 268 13.44 -12.32 -10.48
C TYR A 268 13.32 -10.92 -9.86
N ILE A 269 12.61 -10.79 -8.74
CA ILE A 269 12.55 -9.52 -7.98
C ILE A 269 13.96 -9.13 -7.51
N ALA A 270 14.71 -10.05 -6.93
CA ALA A 270 16.09 -9.82 -6.49
C ALA A 270 17.00 -9.38 -7.66
N GLN A 271 16.86 -10.02 -8.82
CA GLN A 271 17.56 -9.62 -10.05
C GLN A 271 17.22 -8.17 -10.45
N LYS A 272 15.95 -7.79 -10.47
CA LYS A 272 15.51 -6.42 -10.79
C LYS A 272 16.10 -5.40 -9.82
N ILE A 273 16.15 -5.71 -8.53
CA ILE A 273 16.77 -4.85 -7.51
C ILE A 273 18.25 -4.64 -7.82
N SER A 274 18.98 -5.71 -8.12
CA SER A 274 20.40 -5.66 -8.45
C SER A 274 20.69 -4.91 -9.74
N GLU A 275 19.99 -5.23 -10.83
CA GLU A 275 20.19 -4.62 -12.16
C GLU A 275 19.95 -3.10 -12.13
N ASN A 276 19.03 -2.63 -11.29
CA ASN A 276 18.67 -1.22 -11.17
C ASN A 276 19.45 -0.46 -10.08
N ASN A 277 20.47 -1.09 -9.50
CA ASN A 277 21.29 -0.51 -8.41
C ASN A 277 20.43 -0.02 -7.22
N LEU A 278 19.50 -0.87 -6.78
CA LEU A 278 18.57 -0.59 -5.68
C LEU A 278 18.91 -1.36 -4.40
N GLY A 279 20.01 -2.13 -4.39
CA GLY A 279 20.39 -3.02 -3.29
C GLY A 279 20.72 -2.35 -1.95
N MET A 280 20.82 -1.01 -1.93
CA MET A 280 21.02 -0.21 -0.70
C MET A 280 19.69 0.25 -0.07
N HIS A 281 18.56 -0.14 -0.63
CA HIS A 281 17.23 0.21 -0.15
C HIS A 281 16.52 -1.01 0.42
N ALA A 282 15.67 -0.78 1.41
CA ALA A 282 14.75 -1.79 1.92
C ALA A 282 13.57 -2.01 0.97
N PHE A 283 13.06 -3.24 0.92
CA PHE A 283 11.94 -3.64 0.07
C PHE A 283 10.87 -4.38 0.88
N TYR A 284 9.62 -3.94 0.76
CA TYR A 284 8.45 -4.51 1.40
C TYR A 284 7.45 -4.91 0.33
N VAL A 285 7.40 -6.21 0.00
CA VAL A 285 6.63 -6.75 -1.12
C VAL A 285 5.44 -7.56 -0.61
N TYR A 286 4.24 -7.19 -1.05
CA TYR A 286 2.99 -7.84 -0.72
C TYR A 286 2.33 -8.34 -2.00
N ILE A 287 1.96 -9.62 -2.02
CA ILE A 287 1.41 -10.28 -3.21
C ILE A 287 0.04 -10.85 -2.89
N LEU A 288 -0.94 -10.54 -3.75
CA LEU A 288 -2.32 -11.00 -3.63
C LEU A 288 -2.81 -11.55 -4.98
N PRO A 289 -3.20 -12.83 -5.08
CA PRO A 289 -3.82 -13.35 -6.28
C PRO A 289 -5.30 -12.98 -6.37
N PHE A 290 -5.78 -12.88 -7.60
CA PHE A 290 -7.19 -12.73 -7.98
C PHE A 290 -7.63 -13.89 -8.84
N GLU A 291 -8.93 -14.10 -9.02
CA GLU A 291 -9.44 -15.05 -10.01
C GLU A 291 -9.17 -14.55 -11.43
N ASP A 292 -9.51 -13.29 -11.68
CA ASP A 292 -9.19 -12.50 -12.87
C ASP A 292 -8.79 -11.10 -12.44
N ALA A 293 -7.49 -10.82 -12.38
CA ALA A 293 -6.97 -9.57 -11.83
C ALA A 293 -7.54 -8.33 -12.51
N GLU A 294 -7.74 -8.38 -13.84
CA GLU A 294 -8.26 -7.25 -14.61
C GLU A 294 -9.75 -7.00 -14.35
N GLN A 295 -10.56 -8.05 -14.27
CA GLN A 295 -11.99 -7.94 -14.00
C GLN A 295 -12.28 -7.68 -12.52
N ASP A 296 -11.53 -8.35 -11.64
CA ASP A 296 -11.73 -8.23 -10.20
C ASP A 296 -11.39 -6.83 -9.69
N LYS A 297 -10.27 -6.22 -10.15
CA LYS A 297 -9.94 -4.85 -9.75
C LYS A 297 -11.03 -3.85 -10.15
N LEU A 298 -11.60 -4.01 -11.35
CA LEU A 298 -12.70 -3.16 -11.82
C LEU A 298 -13.97 -3.40 -10.99
N GLY A 299 -14.33 -4.66 -10.76
CA GLY A 299 -15.55 -5.02 -10.03
C GLY A 299 -15.51 -4.57 -8.57
N ILE A 300 -14.40 -4.80 -7.88
CA ILE A 300 -14.21 -4.38 -6.49
C ILE A 300 -14.31 -2.85 -6.38
N MET A 301 -13.59 -2.11 -7.22
CA MET A 301 -13.65 -0.65 -7.17
C MET A 301 -15.00 -0.08 -7.57
N ASP A 302 -15.68 -0.66 -8.56
CA ASP A 302 -17.04 -0.24 -8.94
C ASP A 302 -18.03 -0.40 -7.77
N ASN A 303 -17.95 -1.52 -7.02
CA ASN A 303 -18.78 -1.76 -5.85
C ASN A 303 -18.45 -0.79 -4.70
N VAL A 304 -17.16 -0.58 -4.41
CA VAL A 304 -16.71 0.38 -3.40
C VAL A 304 -17.20 1.80 -3.75
N MET A 305 -17.03 2.22 -5.01
CA MET A 305 -17.38 3.57 -5.46
C MET A 305 -18.89 3.80 -5.52
N LYS A 306 -19.70 2.78 -5.68
CA LYS A 306 -21.18 2.86 -5.64
C LYS A 306 -21.74 2.82 -4.22
N GLY A 307 -20.93 2.44 -3.22
CA GLY A 307 -21.41 2.14 -1.89
C GLY A 307 -22.32 0.91 -1.86
N ALA A 308 -22.19 0.03 -2.85
CA ALA A 308 -22.94 -1.23 -2.93
C ALA A 308 -22.34 -2.25 -1.94
N ILE A 309 -22.56 -2.00 -0.64
CA ILE A 309 -22.02 -2.82 0.43
C ILE A 309 -23.14 -3.68 0.98
N VAL A 310 -22.85 -4.95 1.18
CA VAL A 310 -23.70 -5.83 1.99
C VAL A 310 -23.43 -5.47 3.45
N LEU A 311 -24.36 -4.74 4.08
CA LEU A 311 -24.34 -4.42 5.51
C LEU A 311 -24.72 -5.65 6.36
#